data_8f4310a775c5d5b4b20331218d02b1d9
#
_entry.id   8f4310a775c5d5b4b20331218d02b1d9
#
_cell.length_a   1.000
_cell.length_b   1.000
_cell.length_c   1.000
_cell.angle_alpha   90.00
_cell.angle_beta   90.00
_cell.angle_gamma   90.00
#
_symmetry.space_group_name_H-M   'P 1'
#
loop_
_entity.id
_entity.type
_entity.pdbx_description
1 polymer ?
#
loop_
_entity_poly.entity_id
_entity_poly.type
_entity_poly.pdbx_seq_one_letter_code
_entity_poly.pdbx_strand_id
1 'polypeptide(L)'
;MPVLPKKYQTRKAEITADFITAVNEHIDQVMGGRIDKMYHIQDFARLLFIHPVHLSNTIKLHTGHAPCYFFEMRLMEEARKMLLDQTLTITDIAAKLTFDNSNFTKFFKRFEGVTPSQYRLQHAASSEVALQVNGL
;
A
#
# COMPACT_ATOMS: atom_id res chain seq x y z
N MET A 1 -33.51 15.28 5.49
CA MET A 1 -32.33 15.03 4.67
C MET A 1 -32.46 13.67 3.97
N PRO A 2 -32.39 13.65 2.67
CA PRO A 2 -32.52 12.38 1.96
C PRO A 2 -31.32 11.48 2.26
N VAL A 3 -31.62 10.30 2.75
CA VAL A 3 -30.62 9.28 3.03
C VAL A 3 -30.71 8.27 1.89
N LEU A 4 -29.55 7.87 1.37
CA LEU A 4 -29.51 6.83 0.34
C LEU A 4 -30.17 5.56 0.88
N PRO A 5 -30.96 4.85 0.07
CA PRO A 5 -31.53 3.58 0.50
C PRO A 5 -30.44 2.62 0.98
N LYS A 6 -30.75 1.84 1.97
CA LYS A 6 -29.86 0.85 2.57
C LYS A 6 -29.18 -0.03 1.52
N LYS A 7 -29.92 -0.37 0.48
CA LYS A 7 -29.45 -1.15 -0.67
C LYS A 7 -28.22 -0.55 -1.33
N TYR A 8 -28.23 0.77 -1.57
CA TYR A 8 -27.10 1.44 -2.24
C TYR A 8 -25.91 1.60 -1.31
N GLN A 9 -26.15 1.88 -0.03
CA GLN A 9 -25.09 1.98 0.99
C GLN A 9 -24.38 0.64 1.13
N THR A 10 -25.12 -0.46 1.17
CA THR A 10 -24.58 -1.82 1.27
C THR A 10 -23.74 -2.15 0.04
N ARG A 11 -24.21 -1.80 -1.16
CA ARG A 11 -23.49 -2.09 -2.39
C ARG A 11 -22.17 -1.33 -2.48
N LYS A 12 -22.14 -0.06 -2.10
CA LYS A 12 -20.90 0.73 -2.06
C LYS A 12 -19.90 0.12 -1.05
N ALA A 13 -20.38 -0.27 0.10
CA ALA A 13 -19.55 -0.91 1.13
C ALA A 13 -18.98 -2.24 0.63
N GLU A 14 -19.78 -3.05 -0.04
CA GLU A 14 -19.35 -4.33 -0.62
C GLU A 14 -18.26 -4.13 -1.68
N ILE A 15 -18.48 -3.21 -2.60
CA ILE A 15 -17.52 -2.92 -3.66
C ILE A 15 -16.20 -2.45 -3.06
N THR A 16 -16.26 -1.57 -2.07
CA THR A 16 -15.07 -1.06 -1.39
C THR A 16 -14.32 -2.18 -0.67
N ALA A 17 -15.04 -3.03 0.07
CA ALA A 17 -14.44 -4.16 0.77
C ALA A 17 -13.80 -5.15 -0.20
N ASP A 18 -14.46 -5.45 -1.32
CA ASP A 18 -13.93 -6.34 -2.35
C ASP A 18 -12.67 -5.76 -2.97
N PHE A 19 -12.65 -4.46 -3.21
CA PHE A 19 -11.47 -3.78 -3.75
C PHE A 19 -10.29 -3.86 -2.77
N ILE A 20 -10.51 -3.54 -1.51
CA ILE A 20 -9.45 -3.58 -0.49
C ILE A 20 -8.91 -5.00 -0.33
N THR A 21 -9.78 -6.00 -0.34
CA THR A 21 -9.37 -7.41 -0.31
C THR A 21 -8.50 -7.76 -1.52
N ALA A 22 -8.94 -7.33 -2.72
CA ALA A 22 -8.19 -7.60 -3.95
C ALA A 22 -6.80 -6.92 -3.93
N VAL A 23 -6.72 -5.70 -3.42
CA VAL A 23 -5.44 -4.98 -3.27
C VAL A 23 -4.51 -5.74 -2.33
N ASN A 24 -5.01 -6.14 -1.17
CA ASN A 24 -4.20 -6.86 -0.18
C ASN A 24 -3.69 -8.19 -0.73
N GLU A 25 -4.55 -8.96 -1.38
CA GLU A 25 -4.18 -10.22 -2.00
C GLU A 25 -3.14 -10.03 -3.09
N HIS A 26 -3.32 -9.00 -3.92
CA HIS A 26 -2.37 -8.69 -5.00
C HIS A 26 -0.99 -8.35 -4.44
N ILE A 27 -0.93 -7.49 -3.43
CA ILE A 27 0.34 -7.09 -2.84
C ILE A 27 1.02 -8.28 -2.16
N ASP A 28 0.26 -9.13 -1.47
CA ASP A 28 0.80 -10.37 -0.91
C ASP A 28 1.39 -11.28 -1.98
N GLN A 29 0.74 -11.38 -3.14
CA GLN A 29 1.23 -12.18 -4.27
C GLN A 29 2.51 -11.57 -4.86
N VAL A 30 2.60 -10.26 -4.98
CA VAL A 30 3.81 -9.58 -5.45
C VAL A 30 4.94 -9.80 -4.45
N MET A 31 4.69 -9.64 -3.17
CA MET A 31 5.70 -9.82 -2.12
C MET A 31 6.16 -11.28 -2.05
N GLY A 32 5.29 -12.22 -2.33
CA GLY A 32 5.62 -13.64 -2.37
C GLY A 32 6.31 -14.09 -3.67
N GLY A 33 6.52 -13.17 -4.61
CA GLY A 33 7.17 -13.48 -5.88
C GLY A 33 6.29 -14.22 -6.87
N ARG A 34 5.00 -14.35 -6.62
CA ARG A 34 4.06 -15.06 -7.51
C ARG A 34 3.67 -14.20 -8.70
N ILE A 35 3.66 -12.89 -8.52
CA ILE A 35 3.33 -11.91 -9.56
C ILE A 35 4.46 -10.88 -9.57
N ASP A 36 4.97 -10.56 -10.76
CA ASP A 36 6.08 -9.61 -10.93
C ASP A 36 5.63 -8.25 -11.49
N LYS A 37 4.33 -8.04 -11.57
CA LYS A 37 3.74 -6.84 -12.15
C LYS A 37 2.79 -6.19 -11.17
N MET A 38 2.93 -4.89 -10.97
CA MET A 38 2.00 -4.10 -10.17
C MET A 38 0.74 -3.80 -10.98
N TYR A 39 -0.43 -4.07 -10.39
CA TYR A 39 -1.72 -3.81 -11.04
C TYR A 39 -2.08 -2.33 -10.96
N HIS A 40 -2.85 -1.89 -11.94
CA HIS A 40 -3.48 -0.57 -12.00
C HIS A 40 -4.97 -0.72 -11.72
N ILE A 41 -5.67 0.41 -11.62
CA ILE A 41 -7.11 0.41 -11.33
C ILE A 41 -7.90 -0.43 -12.37
N GLN A 42 -7.47 -0.42 -13.63
CA GLN A 42 -8.14 -1.21 -14.68
C GLN A 42 -8.04 -2.70 -14.41
N ASP A 43 -6.92 -3.15 -13.88
CA ASP A 43 -6.72 -4.57 -13.55
C ASP A 43 -7.65 -5.00 -12.43
N PHE A 44 -7.76 -4.19 -11.38
CA PHE A 44 -8.67 -4.47 -10.26
C PHE A 44 -10.13 -4.41 -10.70
N ALA A 45 -10.48 -3.44 -11.54
CA ALA A 45 -11.82 -3.31 -12.09
C ALA A 45 -12.21 -4.56 -12.88
N ARG A 46 -11.27 -5.08 -13.68
CA ARG A 46 -11.47 -6.32 -14.44
C ARG A 46 -11.69 -7.50 -13.51
N LEU A 47 -10.90 -7.63 -12.46
CA LEU A 47 -11.06 -8.70 -11.47
C LEU A 47 -12.42 -8.67 -10.79
N LEU A 48 -12.93 -7.47 -10.54
CA LEU A 48 -14.20 -7.28 -9.83
C LEU A 48 -15.41 -7.18 -10.76
N PHE A 49 -15.18 -7.26 -12.08
CA PHE A 49 -16.23 -7.14 -13.10
C PHE A 49 -16.99 -5.82 -12.98
N ILE A 50 -16.27 -4.73 -12.69
CA ILE A 50 -16.82 -3.39 -12.54
C ILE A 50 -16.07 -2.44 -13.47
N HIS A 51 -16.79 -1.51 -14.11
CA HIS A 51 -16.15 -0.51 -14.95
C HIS A 51 -15.21 0.36 -14.10
N PRO A 52 -13.97 0.68 -14.57
CA PRO A 52 -13.00 1.43 -13.77
C PRO A 52 -13.52 2.75 -13.22
N VAL A 53 -14.26 3.52 -14.02
CA VAL A 53 -14.82 4.80 -13.58
C VAL A 53 -15.84 4.59 -12.45
N HIS A 54 -16.70 3.59 -12.59
CA HIS A 54 -17.69 3.27 -11.56
C HIS A 54 -16.99 2.81 -10.26
N LEU A 55 -15.97 1.98 -10.38
CA LEU A 55 -15.19 1.53 -9.22
C LEU A 55 -14.55 2.71 -8.50
N SER A 56 -13.86 3.60 -9.23
CA SER A 56 -13.22 4.77 -8.66
C SER A 56 -14.21 5.69 -7.96
N ASN A 57 -15.32 5.99 -8.62
CA ASN A 57 -16.34 6.88 -8.05
C ASN A 57 -16.97 6.28 -6.80
N THR A 58 -17.26 4.98 -6.81
CA THR A 58 -17.85 4.29 -5.67
C THR A 58 -16.95 4.34 -4.45
N ILE A 59 -15.67 4.01 -4.62
CA ILE A 59 -14.69 4.02 -3.53
C ILE A 59 -14.53 5.43 -2.98
N LYS A 60 -14.40 6.42 -3.87
CA LYS A 60 -14.22 7.82 -3.47
C LYS A 60 -15.41 8.34 -2.70
N LEU A 61 -16.63 8.04 -3.15
CA LEU A 61 -17.87 8.44 -2.46
C LEU A 61 -18.03 7.76 -1.11
N HIS A 62 -17.64 6.48 -1.01
CA HIS A 62 -17.81 5.73 0.22
C HIS A 62 -16.75 6.08 1.27
N THR A 63 -15.50 6.28 0.85
CA THR A 63 -14.35 6.43 1.77
C THR A 63 -13.81 7.85 1.86
N GLY A 64 -14.09 8.71 0.89
CA GLY A 64 -13.46 10.02 0.76
C GLY A 64 -12.08 9.99 0.12
N HIS A 65 -11.57 8.81 -0.26
CA HIS A 65 -10.25 8.65 -0.85
C HIS A 65 -10.34 7.95 -2.19
N ALA A 66 -9.47 8.33 -3.14
CA ALA A 66 -9.33 7.64 -4.41
C ALA A 66 -8.77 6.22 -4.18
N PRO A 67 -9.01 5.28 -5.11
CA PRO A 67 -8.51 3.90 -4.96
C PRO A 67 -7.00 3.80 -4.75
N CYS A 68 -6.22 4.64 -5.42
CA CYS A 68 -4.75 4.62 -5.29
C CYS A 68 -4.28 4.87 -3.86
N TYR A 69 -5.05 5.58 -3.06
CA TYR A 69 -4.71 5.82 -1.65
C TYR A 69 -4.53 4.50 -0.89
N PHE A 70 -5.48 3.58 -1.05
CA PHE A 70 -5.45 2.29 -0.34
C PHE A 70 -4.29 1.42 -0.82
N PHE A 71 -4.06 1.43 -2.12
CA PHE A 71 -2.95 0.71 -2.73
C PHE A 71 -1.61 1.26 -2.24
N GLU A 72 -1.42 2.57 -2.30
CA GLU A 72 -0.17 3.22 -1.89
C GLU A 72 0.10 3.06 -0.39
N MET A 73 -0.93 3.13 0.45
CA MET A 73 -0.78 2.92 1.88
C MET A 73 -0.34 1.50 2.19
N ARG A 74 -0.86 0.52 1.46
CA ARG A 74 -0.46 -0.88 1.63
C ARG A 74 1.00 -1.09 1.19
N LEU A 75 1.42 -0.45 0.09
CA LEU A 75 2.82 -0.48 -0.34
C LEU A 75 3.74 0.15 0.69
N MET A 76 3.33 1.26 1.31
CA MET A 76 4.11 1.90 2.37
C MET A 76 4.30 0.98 3.57
N GLU A 77 3.28 0.23 3.96
CA GLU A 77 3.40 -0.75 5.05
C GLU A 77 4.48 -1.77 4.75
N GLU A 78 4.48 -2.32 3.53
CA GLU A 78 5.49 -3.30 3.11
C GLU A 78 6.89 -2.67 3.05
N ALA A 79 6.99 -1.46 2.53
CA ALA A 79 8.27 -0.75 2.46
C ALA A 79 8.86 -0.55 3.85
N ARG A 80 8.06 -0.09 4.81
CA ARG A 80 8.52 0.12 6.18
C ARG A 80 9.00 -1.17 6.82
N LYS A 81 8.28 -2.26 6.66
CA LYS A 81 8.68 -3.59 7.18
C LYS A 81 10.02 -4.01 6.63
N MET A 82 10.19 -3.90 5.31
CA MET A 82 11.43 -4.32 4.66
C MET A 82 12.61 -3.43 5.04
N LEU A 83 12.37 -2.15 5.27
CA LEU A 83 13.43 -1.22 5.68
C LEU A 83 13.99 -1.57 7.07
N LEU A 84 13.21 -2.21 7.92
CA LEU A 84 13.68 -2.68 9.23
C LEU A 84 14.55 -3.93 9.13
N ASP A 85 14.52 -4.63 8.00
CA ASP A 85 15.35 -5.80 7.74
C ASP A 85 16.69 -5.33 7.14
N GLN A 86 17.75 -5.36 7.95
CA GLN A 86 19.07 -4.89 7.56
C GLN A 86 19.72 -5.75 6.47
N THR A 87 19.19 -6.94 6.21
CA THR A 87 19.73 -7.81 5.16
C THR A 87 19.29 -7.40 3.76
N LEU A 88 18.24 -6.55 3.67
CA LEU A 88 17.72 -6.07 2.41
C LEU A 88 18.31 -4.70 2.08
N THR A 89 18.85 -4.53 0.87
CA THR A 89 19.30 -3.22 0.40
C THR A 89 18.10 -2.40 -0.05
N ILE A 90 18.28 -1.08 -0.14
CA ILE A 90 17.24 -0.19 -0.67
C ILE A 90 16.88 -0.62 -2.11
N THR A 91 17.88 -1.01 -2.91
CA THR A 91 17.67 -1.51 -4.27
C THR A 91 16.81 -2.77 -4.29
N ASP A 92 17.08 -3.71 -3.37
CA ASP A 92 16.29 -4.94 -3.23
C ASP A 92 14.83 -4.63 -2.92
N ILE A 93 14.61 -3.70 -2.00
CA ILE A 93 13.26 -3.29 -1.59
C ILE A 93 12.51 -2.67 -2.75
N ALA A 94 13.16 -1.73 -3.45
CA ALA A 94 12.57 -1.08 -4.62
C ALA A 94 12.17 -2.13 -5.67
N ALA A 95 13.06 -3.07 -5.97
CA ALA A 95 12.81 -4.12 -6.94
C ALA A 95 11.64 -5.01 -6.53
N LYS A 96 11.54 -5.39 -5.26
CA LYS A 96 10.43 -6.20 -4.75
C LYS A 96 9.09 -5.48 -4.91
N LEU A 97 9.08 -4.17 -4.75
CA LEU A 97 7.89 -3.34 -4.92
C LEU A 97 7.67 -2.90 -6.38
N THR A 98 8.51 -3.39 -7.28
CA THR A 98 8.48 -3.12 -8.73
C THR A 98 8.78 -1.67 -9.11
N PHE A 99 9.53 -0.96 -8.26
CA PHE A 99 10.03 0.39 -8.54
C PHE A 99 11.50 0.33 -8.96
N ASP A 100 11.95 1.32 -9.74
CA ASP A 100 13.37 1.63 -9.79
C ASP A 100 13.76 2.46 -8.54
N ASN A 101 15.07 2.57 -8.26
CA ASN A 101 15.54 3.24 -7.03
C ASN A 101 15.07 4.68 -6.92
N SER A 102 15.13 5.42 -8.01
CA SER A 102 14.74 6.84 -8.02
C SER A 102 13.26 7.01 -7.73
N ASN A 103 12.42 6.23 -8.39
CA ASN A 103 10.98 6.30 -8.21
C ASN A 103 10.56 5.80 -6.82
N PHE A 104 11.21 4.78 -6.29
CA PHE A 104 10.95 4.31 -4.93
C PHE A 104 11.27 5.39 -3.90
N THR A 105 12.43 6.02 -4.03
CA THR A 105 12.86 7.10 -3.13
C THR A 105 11.84 8.25 -3.12
N LYS A 106 11.42 8.68 -4.31
CA LYS A 106 10.41 9.74 -4.44
C LYS A 106 9.07 9.35 -3.83
N PHE A 107 8.61 8.14 -4.12
CA PHE A 107 7.35 7.61 -3.59
C PHE A 107 7.39 7.55 -2.06
N PHE A 108 8.43 6.96 -1.50
CA PHE A 108 8.56 6.78 -0.06
C PHE A 108 8.63 8.14 0.65
N LYS A 109 9.48 9.05 0.15
CA LYS A 109 9.64 10.38 0.74
C LYS A 109 8.35 11.19 0.70
N ARG A 110 7.56 11.04 -0.37
CA ARG A 110 6.29 11.76 -0.49
C ARG A 110 5.34 11.42 0.66
N PHE A 111 5.28 10.16 1.07
CA PHE A 111 4.37 9.72 2.13
C PHE A 111 4.99 9.78 3.52
N GLU A 112 6.28 9.47 3.64
CA GLU A 112 6.93 9.38 4.95
C GLU A 112 7.60 10.69 5.39
N GLY A 113 7.92 11.57 4.45
CA GLY A 113 8.61 12.82 4.73
C GLY A 113 10.12 12.71 4.78
N VAL A 114 10.66 11.49 4.78
CA VAL A 114 12.10 11.22 4.75
C VAL A 114 12.41 10.16 3.71
N THR A 115 13.67 10.08 3.29
CA THR A 115 14.10 9.05 2.32
C THR A 115 14.12 7.67 2.97
N PRO A 116 14.09 6.59 2.17
CA PRO A 116 14.23 5.24 2.73
C PRO A 116 15.48 5.05 3.57
N SER A 117 16.62 5.59 3.14
CA SER A 117 17.87 5.51 3.89
C SER A 117 17.78 6.23 5.23
N GLN A 118 17.19 7.41 5.26
CA GLN A 118 16.98 8.18 6.49
C GLN A 118 16.04 7.44 7.44
N TYR A 119 14.97 6.88 6.90
CA TYR A 119 14.02 6.09 7.70
C TYR A 119 14.71 4.90 8.37
N ARG A 120 15.48 4.15 7.60
CA ARG A 120 16.23 3.00 8.11
C ARG A 120 17.17 3.40 9.22
N LEU A 121 17.92 4.49 9.03
CA LEU A 121 18.88 4.97 10.01
C LEU A 121 18.20 5.40 11.31
N GLN A 122 17.08 6.12 11.21
CA GLN A 122 16.33 6.59 12.37
C GLN A 122 15.79 5.40 13.19
N HIS A 123 15.28 4.39 12.53
CA HIS A 123 14.70 3.23 13.20
C HIS A 123 15.76 2.25 13.71
N ALA A 124 16.90 2.14 13.05
CA ALA A 124 18.02 1.37 13.56
C ALA A 124 18.53 1.96 14.86
N ALA A 125 18.70 3.29 14.93
CA ALA A 125 19.14 3.97 16.16
C ALA A 125 18.14 3.77 17.29
N SER A 126 16.84 3.85 17.01
CA SER A 126 15.78 3.61 18.00
C SER A 126 15.81 2.17 18.51
N SER A 127 16.03 1.20 17.61
CA SER A 127 16.15 -0.21 17.97
C SER A 127 17.36 -0.46 18.87
N GLU A 128 18.50 0.13 18.57
CA GLU A 128 19.70 0.03 19.38
C GLU A 128 19.49 0.57 20.78
N VAL A 129 18.85 1.72 20.90
CA VAL A 129 18.53 2.32 22.22
C VAL A 129 17.61 1.39 23.01
N ALA A 130 16.58 0.85 22.39
CA ALA A 130 15.65 -0.07 23.02
C ALA A 130 16.35 -1.33 23.51
N LEU A 131 17.26 -1.88 22.70
CA LEU A 131 18.04 -3.07 23.07
C LEU A 131 18.97 -2.78 24.25
N GLN A 132 19.60 -1.62 24.29
CA GLN A 132 20.46 -1.23 25.40
C GLN A 132 19.69 -1.12 26.71
N VAL A 133 18.46 -0.57 26.66
CA VAL A 133 17.60 -0.46 27.84
C VAL A 133 17.13 -1.83 28.31
N ASN A 134 16.77 -2.71 27.39
CA ASN A 134 16.27 -4.05 27.69
C ASN A 134 17.36 -5.08 27.94
N GLY A 135 18.59 -4.78 27.58
CA GLY A 135 19.72 -5.67 27.70
C GLY A 135 20.41 -5.62 29.05
N LEU A 136 19.81 -4.93 29.99
CA LEU A 136 20.30 -4.91 31.36
C LEU A 136 19.83 -6.15 32.12
#